data_9372d89e0d59e96000468aad80cdb6b5
#
_entry.id   9372d89e0d59e96000468aad80cdb6b5
#
_cell.length_a   1.000
_cell.length_b   1.000
_cell.length_c   1.000
_cell.angle_alpha   90.00
_cell.angle_beta   90.00
_cell.angle_gamma   90.00
#
_symmetry.space_group_name_H-M   'P 1'
#
loop_
_entity.id
_entity.type
_entity.pdbx_description
1 polymer ?
#
loop_
_entity_poly.entity_id
_entity_poly.type
_entity_poly.pdbx_seq_one_letter_code
_entity_poly.pdbx_strand_id
1 'polypeptide(L)'
;MANKLTVISGNEKQKKWPKEGDVFYFQLSDGRLGYGMVALGKIDVGPFKNAIVIYIYDNFILSLDEDIILNKENLLLPTIITDASCWKNGFFVTFKNIDSNSMDIYPEHYFKNPIRNKVYDHHGAVTNLLIDNTPVGEESIQFYKSIIKSIENTLN
;
A
#
# COMPACT_ATOMS: atom_id res chain seq x y z
N MET A 1 -4.84 -12.89 -21.48
CA MET A 1 -4.06 -11.65 -21.43
C MET A 1 -3.79 -11.27 -19.98
N ALA A 2 -2.59 -10.76 -19.73
CA ALA A 2 -2.21 -10.33 -18.40
C ALA A 2 -2.96 -9.06 -17.99
N ASN A 3 -3.43 -9.01 -16.75
CA ASN A 3 -4.01 -7.81 -16.18
C ASN A 3 -2.91 -6.80 -15.86
N LYS A 4 -3.09 -5.58 -16.29
CA LYS A 4 -2.15 -4.49 -16.05
C LYS A 4 -2.87 -3.34 -15.39
N LEU A 5 -2.12 -2.59 -14.56
CA LEU A 5 -2.63 -1.33 -14.05
C LEU A 5 -2.59 -0.28 -15.14
N THR A 6 -3.61 0.55 -15.15
CA THR A 6 -3.72 1.64 -16.11
C THR A 6 -3.67 2.97 -15.39
N VAL A 7 -3.20 4.00 -16.08
CA VAL A 7 -3.34 5.37 -15.62
C VAL A 7 -4.83 5.72 -15.67
N ILE A 8 -5.35 6.26 -14.58
CA ILE A 8 -6.77 6.54 -14.48
C ILE A 8 -7.10 7.75 -15.35
N SER A 9 -7.91 7.49 -16.36
CA SER A 9 -8.28 8.47 -17.37
C SER A 9 -9.17 9.57 -16.77
N GLY A 10 -8.90 10.83 -17.15
CA GLY A 10 -9.68 11.97 -16.73
C GLY A 10 -9.40 12.46 -15.32
N ASN A 11 -8.54 11.81 -14.60
CA ASN A 11 -8.17 12.24 -13.26
C ASN A 11 -6.97 13.19 -13.30
N GLU A 12 -7.05 14.24 -12.53
CA GLU A 12 -5.90 15.09 -12.29
C GLU A 12 -4.92 14.35 -11.37
N LYS A 13 -3.64 14.57 -11.58
CA LYS A 13 -2.63 14.04 -10.70
C LYS A 13 -2.85 14.57 -9.30
N GLN A 14 -2.80 13.67 -8.31
CA GLN A 14 -2.96 14.04 -6.91
C GLN A 14 -1.77 14.90 -6.48
N LYS A 15 -2.05 16.16 -6.13
CA LYS A 15 -1.01 17.11 -5.72
C LYS A 15 -0.68 17.00 -4.24
N LYS A 16 -1.65 16.54 -3.43
CA LYS A 16 -1.46 16.40 -2.00
C LYS A 16 -0.75 15.10 -1.68
N TRP A 17 0.13 15.15 -0.70
CA TRP A 17 0.75 13.95 -0.17
C TRP A 17 -0.32 13.07 0.46
N PRO A 18 -0.34 11.76 0.16
CA PRO A 18 -1.29 10.85 0.80
C PRO A 18 -1.11 10.86 2.32
N LYS A 19 -2.22 10.81 3.04
CA LYS A 19 -2.20 10.86 4.50
C LYS A 19 -2.83 9.62 5.10
N GLU A 20 -2.53 9.38 6.36
CA GLU A 20 -3.04 8.25 7.10
C GLU A 20 -4.57 8.17 7.02
N GLY A 21 -5.08 6.98 6.74
CA GLY A 21 -6.51 6.74 6.55
C GLY A 21 -7.02 6.97 5.14
N ASP A 22 -6.21 7.52 4.24
CA ASP A 22 -6.60 7.66 2.84
C ASP A 22 -6.81 6.29 2.21
N VAL A 23 -7.98 6.09 1.63
CA VAL A 23 -8.31 4.90 0.85
C VAL A 23 -8.24 5.28 -0.62
N PHE A 24 -7.46 4.51 -1.37
CA PHE A 24 -7.21 4.77 -2.78
C PHE A 24 -7.62 3.56 -3.62
N TYR A 25 -7.86 3.81 -4.90
CA TYR A 25 -8.12 2.74 -5.85
C TYR A 25 -7.15 2.80 -7.02
N PHE A 26 -7.04 1.67 -7.70
CA PHE A 26 -6.31 1.55 -8.96
C PHE A 26 -7.17 0.73 -9.94
N GLN A 27 -6.92 0.90 -11.22
CA GLN A 27 -7.75 0.30 -12.27
C GLN A 27 -6.95 -0.72 -13.06
N LEU A 28 -7.52 -1.89 -13.23
CA LEU A 28 -6.96 -2.93 -14.09
C LEU A 28 -7.45 -2.79 -15.52
N SER A 29 -6.70 -3.36 -16.46
CA SER A 29 -7.02 -3.32 -17.87
C SER A 29 -8.36 -3.98 -18.23
N ASP A 30 -8.86 -4.90 -17.39
CA ASP A 30 -10.16 -5.53 -17.56
C ASP A 30 -11.32 -4.73 -16.95
N GLY A 31 -11.05 -3.57 -16.40
CA GLY A 31 -12.07 -2.67 -15.82
C GLY A 31 -12.32 -2.88 -14.33
N ARG A 32 -11.77 -3.91 -13.71
CA ARG A 32 -11.89 -4.08 -12.27
C ARG A 32 -11.08 -3.02 -11.54
N LEU A 33 -11.53 -2.68 -10.35
CA LEU A 33 -10.85 -1.74 -9.47
C LEU A 33 -10.31 -2.49 -8.26
N GLY A 34 -9.00 -2.34 -8.00
CA GLY A 34 -8.42 -2.74 -6.75
C GLY A 34 -8.35 -1.55 -5.83
N TYR A 35 -8.07 -1.76 -4.55
CA TYR A 35 -7.97 -0.66 -3.61
C TYR A 35 -6.98 -0.97 -2.49
N GLY A 36 -6.58 0.08 -1.83
CA GLY A 36 -5.65 0.03 -0.72
C GLY A 36 -5.87 1.18 0.24
N MET A 37 -5.03 1.23 1.27
CA MET A 37 -5.15 2.23 2.33
C MET A 37 -3.76 2.66 2.79
N VAL A 38 -3.64 3.93 3.13
CA VAL A 38 -2.45 4.45 3.81
C VAL A 38 -2.59 4.13 5.31
N ALA A 39 -1.85 3.11 5.74
CA ALA A 39 -1.91 2.65 7.13
C ALA A 39 -1.12 3.56 8.08
N LEU A 40 0.05 4.04 7.63
CA LEU A 40 0.87 4.99 8.37
C LEU A 40 1.27 6.13 7.45
N GLY A 41 1.07 7.36 7.87
CA GLY A 41 1.34 8.54 7.07
C GLY A 41 2.50 9.37 7.59
N LYS A 42 3.36 9.86 6.69
CA LYS A 42 4.49 10.76 6.95
C LYS A 42 5.32 10.35 8.15
N ILE A 43 5.78 9.11 8.14
CA ILE A 43 6.62 8.57 9.20
C ILE A 43 8.04 8.37 8.69
N ASP A 44 8.96 8.27 9.65
CA ASP A 44 10.31 7.82 9.35
C ASP A 44 10.36 6.32 9.60
N VAL A 45 10.56 5.53 8.54
CA VAL A 45 10.63 4.08 8.62
C VAL A 45 12.09 3.67 8.46
N GLY A 46 12.73 3.30 9.57
CA GLY A 46 14.15 3.02 9.55
C GLY A 46 14.93 4.23 8.99
N PRO A 47 15.71 4.04 7.90
CA PRO A 47 16.46 5.14 7.29
C PRO A 47 15.63 6.07 6.40
N PHE A 48 14.37 5.72 6.12
CA PHE A 48 13.53 6.45 5.18
C PHE A 48 12.75 7.55 5.89
N LYS A 49 12.85 8.79 5.37
CA LYS A 49 12.21 9.97 5.95
C LYS A 49 10.92 10.31 5.20
N ASN A 50 9.90 10.72 5.95
CA ASN A 50 8.61 11.17 5.40
C ASN A 50 7.96 10.13 4.48
N ALA A 51 8.18 8.85 4.76
CA ALA A 51 7.58 7.76 4.01
C ALA A 51 6.15 7.49 4.50
N ILE A 52 5.43 6.69 3.73
CA ILE A 52 4.14 6.15 4.12
C ILE A 52 4.18 4.63 4.04
N VAL A 53 3.32 3.97 4.82
CA VAL A 53 3.13 2.52 4.74
C VAL A 53 1.73 2.28 4.20
N ILE A 54 1.64 1.49 3.12
CA ILE A 54 0.36 1.22 2.47
C ILE A 54 0.03 -0.27 2.53
N TYR A 55 -1.29 -0.54 2.51
CA TYR A 55 -1.88 -1.86 2.33
C TYR A 55 -2.52 -1.93 0.96
N ILE A 56 -2.30 -3.02 0.25
CA ILE A 56 -2.99 -3.35 -1.00
C ILE A 56 -3.84 -4.58 -0.69
N TYR A 57 -5.16 -4.46 -0.84
CA TYR A 57 -6.09 -5.53 -0.48
C TYR A 57 -6.29 -6.52 -1.63
N ASP A 58 -6.49 -7.78 -1.29
CA ASP A 58 -6.82 -8.83 -2.26
C ASP A 58 -8.33 -8.92 -2.45
N ASN A 59 -8.89 -7.84 -2.93
CA ASN A 59 -10.32 -7.74 -3.22
C ASN A 59 -10.52 -6.71 -4.33
N PHE A 60 -11.48 -6.99 -5.22
CA PHE A 60 -11.72 -6.17 -6.41
C PHE A 60 -13.19 -5.86 -6.52
N ILE A 61 -13.49 -4.68 -7.05
CA ILE A 61 -14.84 -4.17 -7.23
C ILE A 61 -14.99 -3.70 -8.68
N LEU A 62 -16.23 -3.55 -9.13
CA LEU A 62 -16.52 -3.05 -10.47
C LEU A 62 -16.86 -1.57 -10.48
N SER A 63 -17.22 -1.02 -9.32
CA SER A 63 -17.62 0.38 -9.18
C SER A 63 -17.25 0.89 -7.79
N LEU A 64 -16.93 2.18 -7.68
CA LEU A 64 -16.66 2.82 -6.39
C LEU A 64 -17.91 2.95 -5.52
N ASP A 65 -19.10 2.66 -6.06
CA ASP A 65 -20.34 2.62 -5.29
C ASP A 65 -20.50 1.34 -4.48
N GLU A 66 -19.72 0.31 -4.78
CA GLU A 66 -19.75 -0.94 -4.03
C GLU A 66 -19.11 -0.76 -2.65
N ASP A 67 -19.60 -1.51 -1.68
CA ASP A 67 -18.99 -1.56 -0.35
C ASP A 67 -17.60 -2.21 -0.44
N ILE A 68 -16.64 -1.60 0.23
CA ILE A 68 -15.29 -2.12 0.32
C ILE A 68 -15.02 -2.71 1.72
N ILE A 69 -14.19 -3.74 1.74
CA ILE A 69 -13.79 -4.41 2.98
C ILE A 69 -12.30 -4.15 3.17
N LEU A 70 -11.97 -3.48 4.28
CA LEU A 70 -10.60 -3.10 4.62
C LEU A 70 -10.07 -4.04 5.70
N ASN A 71 -9.90 -5.30 5.35
CA ASN A 71 -9.45 -6.34 6.27
C ASN A 71 -7.93 -6.54 6.14
N LYS A 72 -7.21 -6.24 7.22
CA LYS A 72 -5.74 -6.37 7.23
C LYS A 72 -5.25 -7.81 6.99
N GLU A 73 -6.10 -8.80 7.20
CA GLU A 73 -5.74 -10.20 6.95
C GLU A 73 -5.89 -10.60 5.49
N ASN A 74 -6.47 -9.74 4.66
CA ASN A 74 -6.72 -10.01 3.24
C ASN A 74 -5.91 -9.07 2.36
N LEU A 75 -4.58 -9.13 2.47
CA LEU A 75 -3.68 -8.31 1.67
C LEU A 75 -3.19 -9.07 0.45
N LEU A 76 -3.16 -8.39 -0.69
CA LEU A 76 -2.58 -8.93 -1.93
C LEU A 76 -1.06 -9.03 -1.83
N LEU A 77 -0.45 -8.06 -1.17
CA LEU A 77 0.99 -7.94 -0.98
C LEU A 77 1.29 -7.68 0.50
N PRO A 78 2.49 -8.04 0.98
CA PRO A 78 2.96 -7.56 2.27
C PRO A 78 2.94 -6.02 2.30
N THR A 79 2.96 -5.45 3.48
CA THR A 79 2.94 -3.99 3.67
C THR A 79 4.12 -3.33 2.94
N ILE A 80 3.88 -2.17 2.36
CA ILE A 80 4.84 -1.51 1.47
C ILE A 80 5.20 -0.14 2.03
N ILE A 81 6.50 0.16 2.08
CA ILE A 81 7.00 1.52 2.33
C ILE A 81 7.08 2.22 0.98
N THR A 82 6.44 3.37 0.86
CA THR A 82 6.45 4.11 -0.41
C THR A 82 6.39 5.63 -0.17
N ASP A 83 6.32 6.34 -1.28
CA ASP A 83 6.09 7.78 -1.33
C ASP A 83 4.80 8.09 -2.10
N ALA A 84 4.66 9.30 -2.61
CA ALA A 84 3.47 9.71 -3.34
C ALA A 84 3.54 9.38 -4.84
N SER A 85 4.54 8.63 -5.31
CA SER A 85 4.77 8.44 -6.75
C SER A 85 3.62 7.75 -7.49
N CYS A 86 2.93 6.80 -6.85
CA CYS A 86 1.75 6.17 -7.48
C CYS A 86 0.62 7.17 -7.71
N TRP A 87 0.43 8.09 -6.78
CA TRP A 87 -0.58 9.15 -6.92
C TRP A 87 -0.16 10.18 -7.95
N LYS A 88 1.10 10.63 -7.88
CA LYS A 88 1.62 11.64 -8.80
C LYS A 88 1.61 11.17 -10.26
N ASN A 89 1.73 9.88 -10.48
CA ASN A 89 1.73 9.30 -11.83
C ASN A 89 0.35 8.79 -12.26
N GLY A 90 -0.68 9.01 -11.47
CA GLY A 90 -2.07 8.75 -11.85
C GLY A 90 -2.51 7.31 -11.75
N PHE A 91 -1.73 6.43 -11.12
CA PHE A 91 -2.12 5.03 -10.93
C PHE A 91 -3.01 4.83 -9.72
N PHE A 92 -2.80 5.61 -8.66
CA PHE A 92 -3.62 5.57 -7.46
C PHE A 92 -4.39 6.88 -7.32
N VAL A 93 -5.66 6.77 -6.97
CA VAL A 93 -6.50 7.94 -6.70
C VAL A 93 -7.20 7.73 -5.36
N THR A 94 -6.99 8.67 -4.45
CA THR A 94 -7.68 8.67 -3.16
C THR A 94 -9.14 9.02 -3.37
N PHE A 95 -10.06 8.22 -2.83
CA PHE A 95 -11.48 8.47 -2.99
C PHE A 95 -12.23 8.60 -1.66
N LYS A 96 -11.59 8.27 -0.54
CA LYS A 96 -12.14 8.56 0.78
C LYS A 96 -11.04 8.55 1.83
N ASN A 97 -11.34 9.10 2.99
CA ASN A 97 -10.47 9.03 4.15
C ASN A 97 -11.28 8.48 5.32
N ILE A 98 -10.70 7.54 6.06
CA ILE A 98 -11.33 6.97 7.23
C ILE A 98 -10.60 7.43 8.49
N ASP A 99 -11.35 7.52 9.58
CA ASP A 99 -10.80 7.90 10.88
C ASP A 99 -9.80 6.84 11.35
N SER A 100 -8.68 7.28 11.92
CA SER A 100 -7.66 6.39 12.46
C SER A 100 -8.22 5.37 13.45
N ASN A 101 -9.24 5.73 14.21
CA ASN A 101 -9.90 4.82 15.15
C ASN A 101 -10.73 3.72 14.47
N SER A 102 -11.02 3.89 13.18
CA SER A 102 -11.81 2.94 12.39
C SER A 102 -10.93 2.07 11.50
N MET A 103 -9.61 2.28 11.50
CA MET A 103 -8.69 1.55 10.67
C MET A 103 -8.37 0.18 11.26
N ASP A 104 -8.48 -0.86 10.43
CA ASP A 104 -8.04 -2.20 10.80
C ASP A 104 -6.60 -2.38 10.33
N ILE A 105 -5.65 -2.07 11.21
CA ILE A 105 -4.22 -2.15 10.91
C ILE A 105 -3.49 -2.99 11.97
N TYR A 106 -2.33 -3.48 11.59
CA TYR A 106 -1.46 -4.19 12.51
C TYR A 106 -0.87 -3.22 13.54
N PRO A 107 -0.73 -3.64 14.81
CA PRO A 107 -0.12 -2.78 15.84
C PRO A 107 1.35 -2.50 15.56
N GLU A 108 2.03 -3.45 14.90
CA GLU A 108 3.43 -3.30 14.49
C GLU A 108 3.57 -3.62 13.02
N HIS A 109 4.46 -2.92 12.33
CA HIS A 109 4.79 -3.17 10.92
C HIS A 109 6.26 -3.59 10.84
N TYR A 110 6.51 -4.68 10.13
CA TYR A 110 7.84 -5.29 10.03
C TYR A 110 8.35 -5.26 8.60
N PHE A 111 9.64 -5.03 8.47
CA PHE A 111 10.30 -4.96 7.17
C PHE A 111 11.63 -5.70 7.25
N LYS A 112 11.90 -6.53 6.25
CA LYS A 112 13.13 -7.30 6.18
C LYS A 112 14.12 -6.63 5.24
N ASN A 113 15.33 -6.42 5.72
CA ASN A 113 16.42 -5.95 4.89
C ASN A 113 17.00 -7.14 4.11
N PRO A 114 16.96 -7.14 2.77
CA PRO A 114 17.40 -8.29 1.98
C PRO A 114 18.91 -8.53 2.04
N ILE A 115 19.71 -7.50 2.32
CA ILE A 115 21.16 -7.60 2.39
C ILE A 115 21.61 -8.08 3.76
N ARG A 116 21.06 -7.48 4.82
CA ARG A 116 21.45 -7.79 6.21
C ARG A 116 20.74 -8.99 6.77
N ASN A 117 19.70 -9.47 6.12
CA ASN A 117 18.86 -10.58 6.57
C ASN A 117 18.30 -10.38 7.99
N LYS A 118 17.96 -9.13 8.31
CA LYS A 118 17.37 -8.74 9.59
C LYS A 118 15.99 -8.14 9.39
N VAL A 119 15.13 -8.32 10.39
CA VAL A 119 13.78 -7.74 10.39
C VAL A 119 13.78 -6.54 11.34
N TYR A 120 13.21 -5.45 10.86
CA TYR A 120 13.07 -4.20 11.59
C TYR A 120 11.60 -3.86 11.75
N ASP A 121 11.25 -3.23 12.87
CA ASP A 121 9.92 -2.64 13.00
C ASP A 121 9.88 -1.27 12.28
N HIS A 122 8.71 -0.64 12.26
CA HIS A 122 8.55 0.63 11.56
C HIS A 122 9.24 1.81 12.28
N HIS A 123 9.77 1.60 13.46
CA HIS A 123 10.59 2.58 14.17
C HIS A 123 12.09 2.38 13.88
N GLY A 124 12.45 1.36 13.11
CA GLY A 124 13.82 1.06 12.75
C GLY A 124 14.56 0.17 13.74
N ALA A 125 13.88 -0.38 14.73
CA ALA A 125 14.49 -1.29 15.69
C ALA A 125 14.51 -2.71 15.15
N VAL A 126 15.64 -3.40 15.34
CA VAL A 126 15.75 -4.83 15.00
C VAL A 126 14.86 -5.62 15.93
N THR A 127 14.08 -6.55 15.38
CA THR A 127 13.23 -7.42 16.17
C THR A 127 13.51 -8.89 15.85
N ASN A 128 13.51 -9.72 16.90
CA ASN A 128 13.63 -11.17 16.79
C ASN A 128 12.29 -11.86 17.03
N LEU A 129 11.31 -11.13 17.53
CA LEU A 129 9.99 -11.65 17.86
C LEU A 129 8.95 -10.91 17.03
N LEU A 130 8.28 -11.66 16.16
CA LEU A 130 7.20 -11.13 15.32
C LEU A 130 5.87 -11.50 15.96
N ILE A 131 4.93 -10.57 15.89
CA ILE A 131 3.53 -10.87 16.22
C ILE A 131 3.01 -11.84 15.15
N ASP A 132 2.40 -12.94 15.57
CA ASP A 132 1.91 -13.97 14.66
C ASP A 132 1.01 -13.39 13.58
N ASN A 133 1.18 -13.91 12.35
CA ASN A 133 0.40 -13.54 11.17
C ASN A 133 0.59 -12.09 10.68
N THR A 134 1.55 -11.35 11.25
CA THR A 134 1.86 -10.03 10.75
C THR A 134 2.72 -10.14 9.49
N PRO A 135 2.32 -9.53 8.37
CA PRO A 135 3.14 -9.55 7.16
C PRO A 135 4.49 -8.87 7.38
N VAL A 136 5.50 -9.36 6.68
CA VAL A 136 6.82 -8.75 6.67
C VAL A 136 7.07 -8.21 5.26
N GLY A 137 7.14 -6.89 5.14
CA GLY A 137 7.47 -6.22 3.89
C GLY A 137 8.96 -6.13 3.67
N GLU A 138 9.35 -5.52 2.58
CA GLU A 138 10.76 -5.26 2.27
C GLU A 138 11.18 -3.92 2.86
N GLU A 139 12.35 -3.88 3.53
CA GLU A 139 12.92 -2.64 4.05
C GLU A 139 13.58 -1.87 2.90
N SER A 140 12.75 -1.30 2.07
CA SER A 140 13.16 -0.39 1.00
C SER A 140 11.97 0.48 0.63
N ILE A 141 12.26 1.71 0.23
CA ILE A 141 11.20 2.55 -0.31
C ILE A 141 10.90 2.10 -1.74
N GLN A 142 9.64 1.78 -2.01
CA GLN A 142 9.23 1.34 -3.34
C GLN A 142 8.55 2.49 -4.08
N PHE A 143 8.95 2.69 -5.33
CA PHE A 143 8.35 3.68 -6.21
C PHE A 143 7.29 3.04 -7.09
N TYR A 144 6.54 3.85 -7.81
CA TYR A 144 5.36 3.40 -8.55
C TYR A 144 5.63 2.22 -9.50
N LYS A 145 6.76 2.22 -10.22
CA LYS A 145 7.07 1.14 -11.17
C LYS A 145 7.20 -0.21 -10.48
N SER A 146 7.87 -0.23 -9.32
CA SER A 146 8.05 -1.44 -8.54
C SER A 146 6.73 -1.95 -7.96
N ILE A 147 5.91 -1.06 -7.44
CA ILE A 147 4.60 -1.40 -6.85
C ILE A 147 3.67 -1.95 -7.93
N ILE A 148 3.58 -1.28 -9.07
CA ILE A 148 2.74 -1.72 -10.19
C ILE A 148 3.16 -3.10 -10.65
N LYS A 149 4.46 -3.33 -10.82
CA LYS A 149 4.98 -4.62 -11.23
C LYS A 149 4.65 -5.72 -10.22
N SER A 150 4.76 -5.42 -8.93
CA SER A 150 4.43 -6.39 -7.87
C SER A 150 2.95 -6.76 -7.90
N ILE A 151 2.07 -5.79 -8.07
CA ILE A 151 0.63 -6.05 -8.19
C ILE A 151 0.35 -6.91 -9.43
N GLU A 152 0.89 -6.52 -10.57
CA GLU A 152 0.68 -7.24 -11.83
C GLU A 152 1.20 -8.67 -11.77
N ASN A 153 2.39 -8.87 -11.22
CA ASN A 153 2.97 -10.20 -11.09
C ASN A 153 2.16 -11.11 -10.16
N THR A 154 1.57 -10.56 -9.12
CA THR A 154 0.76 -11.33 -8.17
C THR A 154 -0.58 -11.77 -8.79
N LEU A 155 -1.13 -10.95 -9.69
CA LEU A 155 -2.41 -11.21 -10.35
C LEU A 155 -2.30 -12.13 -11.57
N ASN A 156 -1.11 -12.36 -12.07
CA ASN A 156 -0.92 -13.12 -13.33
C ASN A 156 -0.09 -14.39 -13.15
#